data_85968f7cdd2f985472dffb9a5e15e14d
#
_entry.id   85968f7cdd2f985472dffb9a5e15e14d
#
_cell.length_a   1.000
_cell.length_b   1.000
_cell.length_c   1.000
_cell.angle_alpha   90.00
_cell.angle_beta   90.00
_cell.angle_gamma   90.00
#
_symmetry.space_group_name_H-M   'P 1'
#
loop_
_entity.id
_entity.type
_entity.pdbx_description
1 polymer ?
#
loop_
_entity_poly.entity_id
_entity_poly.type
_entity_poly.pdbx_seq_one_letter_code
_entity_poly.pdbx_strand_id
1 'polypeptide(L)'
;MDPGGRFTDPMTTAEAPVGELTVTQRLLDTAAARSAHVALLGGSAPASCSYPELAVLLQRAAAGLAWRGVRPRDVVGVYVADAASYILACHAIRGAGGVPTPVAAQLSIPEIAGQLADCGARMLITSPPNAAAALAAADRSWVRQVISFGEAPGATPFTSLLGLGSMHPTPVRAHELALLPYVRRADGSLGQAGITHLDLADRLGRLGVEAGITERDVVLAAPPAGDGRAYTELIDHALLRGSMVVAVQAGELAEAASVHQGTAAIVPFGVEIEVSPPLRLLVIDG
;
A
#
# COMPACT_ATOMS: atom_id res chain seq x y z
N MET A 1 -15.06 -41.48 48.85
CA MET A 1 -13.76 -41.53 48.14
C MET A 1 -14.12 -41.52 46.65
N ASP A 2 -14.00 -40.40 46.00
CA ASP A 2 -14.06 -40.29 44.55
C ASP A 2 -12.90 -39.41 44.10
N PRO A 3 -11.91 -39.92 43.38
CA PRO A 3 -10.79 -39.18 42.89
C PRO A 3 -11.00 -38.85 41.42
N GLY A 4 -11.63 -37.73 41.11
CA GLY A 4 -11.91 -37.25 39.75
C GLY A 4 -11.83 -35.74 39.61
N GLY A 5 -10.73 -35.14 40.08
CA GLY A 5 -10.45 -33.74 39.82
C GLY A 5 -10.15 -33.53 38.35
N ARG A 6 -11.12 -33.12 37.56
CA ARG A 6 -10.90 -32.55 36.22
C ARG A 6 -10.28 -31.16 36.37
N PHE A 7 -9.02 -31.04 36.03
CA PHE A 7 -8.45 -29.74 35.72
C PHE A 7 -9.19 -29.16 34.52
N THR A 8 -10.03 -28.19 34.79
CA THR A 8 -10.54 -27.30 33.73
C THR A 8 -9.45 -26.33 33.41
N ASP A 9 -8.88 -26.46 32.23
CA ASP A 9 -7.93 -25.54 31.62
C ASP A 9 -8.62 -24.20 31.37
N PRO A 10 -8.21 -23.07 32.00
CA PRO A 10 -8.89 -21.79 31.83
C PRO A 10 -8.26 -20.95 30.74
N MET A 11 -7.89 -21.50 29.59
CA MET A 11 -7.41 -20.74 28.45
C MET A 11 -7.96 -21.23 27.13
N THR A 12 -9.28 -21.29 27.05
CA THR A 12 -9.90 -21.12 25.75
C THR A 12 -10.09 -19.60 25.54
N THR A 13 -9.01 -18.96 25.08
CA THR A 13 -9.14 -17.62 24.49
C THR A 13 -10.12 -17.80 23.33
N ALA A 14 -11.32 -17.22 23.46
CA ALA A 14 -12.29 -17.16 22.39
C ALA A 14 -11.57 -16.58 21.17
N GLU A 15 -11.36 -17.39 20.15
CA GLU A 15 -10.96 -16.90 18.83
C GLU A 15 -12.00 -15.87 18.42
N ALA A 16 -11.55 -14.61 18.28
CA ALA A 16 -12.39 -13.57 17.71
C ALA A 16 -12.94 -14.08 16.37
N PRO A 17 -14.20 -13.83 16.05
CA PRO A 17 -14.80 -14.39 14.85
C PRO A 17 -13.96 -14.03 13.63
N VAL A 18 -13.67 -15.02 12.79
CA VAL A 18 -13.12 -14.89 11.43
C VAL A 18 -14.17 -14.10 10.63
N GLY A 19 -14.11 -12.76 10.65
CA GLY A 19 -15.25 -11.97 10.16
C GLY A 19 -14.97 -10.55 9.72
N GLU A 20 -13.78 -9.99 9.90
CA GLU A 20 -13.47 -8.69 9.33
C GLU A 20 -12.55 -8.85 8.13
N LEU A 21 -13.13 -8.61 6.95
CA LEU A 21 -12.40 -8.60 5.68
C LEU A 21 -11.29 -7.56 5.74
N THR A 22 -10.07 -7.95 5.36
CA THR A 22 -8.95 -7.01 5.22
C THR A 22 -9.29 -5.93 4.20
N VAL A 23 -8.58 -4.80 4.23
CA VAL A 23 -8.75 -3.73 3.24
C VAL A 23 -8.57 -4.26 1.81
N THR A 24 -7.60 -5.15 1.58
CA THR A 24 -7.41 -5.78 0.26
C THR A 24 -8.60 -6.66 -0.13
N GLN A 25 -9.16 -7.43 0.80
CA GLN A 25 -10.36 -8.24 0.52
C GLN A 25 -11.55 -7.35 0.16
N ARG A 26 -11.79 -6.29 0.93
CA ARG A 26 -12.84 -5.31 0.65
C ARG A 26 -12.65 -4.61 -0.69
N LEU A 27 -11.40 -4.35 -1.11
CA LEU A 27 -11.11 -3.80 -2.43
C LEU A 27 -11.47 -4.79 -3.55
N LEU A 28 -11.19 -6.08 -3.38
CA LEU A 28 -11.58 -7.10 -4.35
C LEU A 28 -13.10 -7.23 -4.45
N ASP A 29 -13.82 -7.14 -3.33
CA ASP A 29 -15.29 -7.15 -3.31
C ASP A 29 -15.85 -5.89 -4.01
N THR A 30 -15.23 -4.72 -3.79
CA THR A 30 -15.56 -3.49 -4.51
C THR A 30 -15.33 -3.65 -6.01
N ALA A 31 -14.23 -4.27 -6.40
CA ALA A 31 -13.89 -4.53 -7.80
C ALA A 31 -14.90 -5.46 -8.48
N ALA A 32 -15.37 -6.50 -7.77
CA ALA A 32 -16.39 -7.40 -8.29
C ALA A 32 -17.74 -6.71 -8.54
N ALA A 33 -18.08 -5.69 -7.73
CA ALA A 33 -19.32 -4.92 -7.87
C ALA A 33 -19.28 -3.85 -8.97
N ARG A 34 -18.08 -3.51 -9.50
CA ARG A 34 -17.87 -2.36 -10.40
C ARG A 34 -17.26 -2.74 -11.73
N SER A 35 -18.03 -3.37 -12.58
CA SER A 35 -17.59 -4.06 -13.80
C SER A 35 -16.93 -3.19 -14.90
N ALA A 36 -17.08 -1.87 -14.91
CA ALA A 36 -16.59 -1.01 -16.01
C ALA A 36 -15.88 0.27 -15.56
N HIS A 37 -15.78 0.54 -14.25
CA HIS A 37 -15.13 1.77 -13.78
C HIS A 37 -13.61 1.64 -13.82
N VAL A 38 -12.95 2.70 -14.31
CA VAL A 38 -11.49 2.83 -14.21
C VAL A 38 -11.11 3.01 -12.74
N ALA A 39 -10.20 2.18 -12.25
CA ALA A 39 -9.68 2.26 -10.88
C ALA A 39 -8.39 3.09 -10.83
N LEU A 40 -7.49 2.85 -11.78
CA LEU A 40 -6.17 3.51 -11.85
C LEU A 40 -5.90 4.04 -13.24
N LEU A 41 -5.28 5.20 -13.31
CA LEU A 41 -4.80 5.82 -14.53
C LEU A 41 -3.40 6.41 -14.32
N GLY A 42 -2.49 6.20 -15.28
CA GLY A 42 -1.12 6.74 -15.23
C GLY A 42 -0.16 5.96 -14.32
N GLY A 43 1.05 6.51 -14.14
CA GLY A 43 2.12 5.89 -13.37
C GLY A 43 2.92 4.83 -14.14
N SER A 44 3.74 4.07 -13.42
CA SER A 44 4.59 2.99 -13.97
C SER A 44 3.84 1.65 -14.10
N ALA A 45 2.56 1.59 -13.67
CA ALA A 45 1.63 0.49 -13.88
C ALA A 45 1.00 0.56 -15.29
N PRO A 46 0.11 -0.36 -15.68
CA PRO A 46 -0.63 -0.23 -16.93
C PRO A 46 -1.26 1.16 -17.06
N ALA A 47 -1.16 1.78 -18.22
CA ALA A 47 -1.57 3.17 -18.46
C ALA A 47 -3.04 3.46 -18.06
N SER A 48 -3.89 2.42 -18.06
CA SER A 48 -5.25 2.44 -17.54
C SER A 48 -5.60 1.06 -17.02
N CYS A 49 -6.31 0.99 -15.88
CA CYS A 49 -6.70 -0.26 -15.23
C CYS A 49 -8.11 -0.10 -14.64
N SER A 50 -9.05 -0.90 -15.13
CA SER A 50 -10.39 -1.00 -14.53
C SER A 50 -10.35 -1.74 -13.17
N TYR A 51 -11.41 -1.63 -12.40
CA TYR A 51 -11.51 -2.35 -11.12
C TYR A 51 -11.35 -3.88 -11.26
N PRO A 52 -12.00 -4.56 -12.24
CA PRO A 52 -11.78 -5.99 -12.45
C PRO A 52 -10.34 -6.32 -12.86
N GLU A 53 -9.71 -5.52 -13.71
CA GLU A 53 -8.30 -5.70 -14.09
C GLU A 53 -7.37 -5.51 -12.89
N LEU A 54 -7.64 -4.50 -12.05
CA LEU A 54 -6.92 -4.29 -10.79
C LEU A 54 -7.01 -5.54 -9.90
N ALA A 55 -8.21 -6.09 -9.71
CA ALA A 55 -8.39 -7.30 -8.91
C ALA A 55 -7.55 -8.48 -9.44
N VAL A 56 -7.55 -8.70 -10.75
CA VAL A 56 -6.74 -9.75 -11.39
C VAL A 56 -5.25 -9.50 -11.19
N LEU A 57 -4.79 -8.25 -11.37
CA LEU A 57 -3.39 -7.88 -11.16
C LEU A 57 -2.95 -8.12 -9.72
N LEU A 58 -3.77 -7.71 -8.74
CA LEU A 58 -3.49 -7.89 -7.33
C LEU A 58 -3.38 -9.36 -6.95
N GLN A 59 -4.32 -10.19 -7.40
CA GLN A 59 -4.31 -11.63 -7.13
C GLN A 59 -3.11 -12.33 -7.75
N ARG A 60 -2.72 -11.95 -8.97
CA ARG A 60 -1.53 -12.49 -9.65
C ARG A 60 -0.25 -12.04 -8.97
N ALA A 61 -0.14 -10.76 -8.64
CA ALA A 61 1.04 -10.23 -7.97
C ALA A 61 1.22 -10.86 -6.57
N ALA A 62 0.13 -11.03 -5.81
CA ALA A 62 0.16 -11.72 -4.52
C ALA A 62 0.65 -13.17 -4.66
N ALA A 63 0.15 -13.92 -5.65
CA ALA A 63 0.62 -15.27 -5.95
C ALA A 63 2.11 -15.29 -6.29
N GLY A 64 2.56 -14.34 -7.11
CA GLY A 64 3.97 -14.20 -7.46
C GLY A 64 4.87 -13.88 -6.27
N LEU A 65 4.43 -13.00 -5.36
CA LEU A 65 5.15 -12.71 -4.12
C LEU A 65 5.24 -13.93 -3.20
N ALA A 66 4.12 -14.65 -3.02
CA ALA A 66 4.08 -15.88 -2.23
C ALA A 66 5.01 -16.96 -2.82
N TRP A 67 5.03 -17.11 -4.15
CA TRP A 67 5.93 -18.04 -4.85
C TRP A 67 7.40 -17.66 -4.66
N ARG A 68 7.72 -16.35 -4.63
CA ARG A 68 9.07 -15.85 -4.36
C ARG A 68 9.47 -15.87 -2.89
N GLY A 69 8.61 -16.40 -2.02
CA GLY A 69 8.93 -16.68 -0.63
C GLY A 69 8.35 -15.72 0.40
N VAL A 70 7.52 -14.75 0.01
CA VAL A 70 6.77 -13.93 0.97
C VAL A 70 5.79 -14.82 1.74
N ARG A 71 5.87 -14.76 3.05
CA ARG A 71 5.03 -15.52 3.98
C ARG A 71 4.18 -14.55 4.81
N PRO A 72 3.09 -15.03 5.44
CA PRO A 72 2.33 -14.21 6.38
C PRO A 72 3.22 -13.52 7.40
N ARG A 73 3.02 -12.23 7.59
CA ARG A 73 3.77 -11.31 8.47
C ARG A 73 5.19 -10.96 8.01
N ASP A 74 5.69 -11.47 6.88
CA ASP A 74 6.94 -10.96 6.31
C ASP A 74 6.80 -9.49 5.92
N VAL A 75 7.80 -8.69 6.29
CA VAL A 75 7.83 -7.27 5.91
C VAL A 75 8.49 -7.10 4.55
N VAL A 76 7.85 -6.33 3.67
CA VAL A 76 8.35 -6.01 2.33
C VAL A 76 8.44 -4.49 2.18
N GLY A 77 9.62 -3.98 1.80
CA GLY A 77 9.82 -2.56 1.53
C GLY A 77 9.07 -2.11 0.28
N VAL A 78 8.52 -0.89 0.32
CA VAL A 78 7.86 -0.24 -0.83
C VAL A 78 8.49 1.13 -1.04
N TYR A 79 9.33 1.25 -2.07
CA TYR A 79 10.08 2.46 -2.42
C TYR A 79 9.84 2.84 -3.87
N VAL A 80 8.68 3.40 -4.15
CA VAL A 80 8.17 3.68 -5.50
C VAL A 80 7.90 5.17 -5.70
N ALA A 81 7.91 5.61 -6.96
CA ALA A 81 7.83 7.02 -7.33
C ALA A 81 6.44 7.47 -7.83
N ASP A 82 5.43 6.59 -7.79
CA ASP A 82 4.08 6.92 -8.25
C ASP A 82 3.00 6.16 -7.47
N ALA A 83 1.78 6.71 -7.49
CA ALA A 83 0.63 6.18 -6.76
C ALA A 83 0.20 4.79 -7.25
N ALA A 84 0.20 4.54 -8.57
CA ALA A 84 -0.27 3.27 -9.11
C ALA A 84 0.64 2.12 -8.70
N SER A 85 1.96 2.31 -8.79
CA SER A 85 2.96 1.34 -8.28
C SER A 85 2.81 1.11 -6.78
N TYR A 86 2.53 2.17 -6.01
CA TYR A 86 2.31 2.08 -4.57
C TYR A 86 1.10 1.22 -4.23
N ILE A 87 -0.03 1.49 -4.88
CA ILE A 87 -1.28 0.72 -4.71
C ILE A 87 -1.05 -0.76 -5.01
N LEU A 88 -0.47 -1.06 -6.18
CA LEU A 88 -0.22 -2.44 -6.59
C LEU A 88 0.72 -3.16 -5.62
N ALA A 89 1.82 -2.51 -5.20
CA ALA A 89 2.75 -3.10 -4.24
C ALA A 89 2.09 -3.38 -2.90
N CYS A 90 1.44 -2.39 -2.28
CA CYS A 90 0.85 -2.53 -0.95
C CYS A 90 -0.25 -3.60 -0.91
N HIS A 91 -1.17 -3.59 -1.88
CA HIS A 91 -2.25 -4.57 -1.90
C HIS A 91 -1.77 -5.98 -2.30
N ALA A 92 -0.77 -6.10 -3.20
CA ALA A 92 -0.18 -7.41 -3.52
C ALA A 92 0.54 -8.03 -2.31
N ILE A 93 1.29 -7.21 -1.56
CA ILE A 93 1.96 -7.66 -0.32
C ILE A 93 0.93 -8.11 0.71
N ARG A 94 -0.11 -7.30 0.98
CA ARG A 94 -1.19 -7.67 1.91
C ARG A 94 -1.96 -8.90 1.42
N GLY A 95 -2.18 -9.02 0.10
CA GLY A 95 -2.80 -10.20 -0.52
C GLY A 95 -2.01 -11.48 -0.28
N ALA A 96 -0.69 -11.42 -0.26
CA ALA A 96 0.19 -12.52 0.11
C ALA A 96 0.28 -12.76 1.64
N GLY A 97 -0.39 -11.95 2.47
CA GLY A 97 -0.32 -11.98 3.92
C GLY A 97 0.88 -11.25 4.52
N GLY A 98 1.68 -10.57 3.69
CA GLY A 98 2.82 -9.76 4.11
C GLY A 98 2.41 -8.36 4.60
N VAL A 99 3.40 -7.63 5.11
CA VAL A 99 3.25 -6.29 5.67
C VAL A 99 4.07 -5.30 4.83
N PRO A 100 3.44 -4.37 4.09
CA PRO A 100 4.19 -3.34 3.41
C PRO A 100 4.80 -2.34 4.40
N THR A 101 6.07 -1.97 4.19
CA THR A 101 6.72 -0.85 4.87
C THR A 101 7.05 0.24 3.84
N PRO A 102 6.34 1.38 3.87
CA PRO A 102 6.65 2.50 3.00
C PRO A 102 8.04 3.06 3.30
N VAL A 103 8.79 3.36 2.25
CA VAL A 103 10.09 4.03 2.33
C VAL A 103 9.92 5.43 1.78
N ALA A 104 10.16 6.43 2.62
CA ALA A 104 9.99 7.82 2.23
C ALA A 104 11.08 8.28 1.23
N ALA A 105 10.66 9.04 0.22
CA ALA A 105 11.54 9.44 -0.89
C ALA A 105 12.73 10.31 -0.46
N GLN A 106 12.60 11.05 0.66
CA GLN A 106 13.63 11.95 1.20
C GLN A 106 14.69 11.23 2.05
N LEU A 107 14.55 9.92 2.31
CA LEU A 107 15.53 9.19 3.11
C LEU A 107 16.83 8.98 2.33
N SER A 108 17.94 9.13 3.04
CA SER A 108 19.26 8.76 2.53
C SER A 108 19.42 7.22 2.43
N ILE A 109 20.31 6.76 1.58
CA ILE A 109 20.58 5.31 1.41
C ILE A 109 20.88 4.62 2.75
N PRO A 110 21.69 5.18 3.67
CA PRO A 110 21.90 4.57 5.00
C PRO A 110 20.62 4.48 5.84
N GLU A 111 19.73 5.48 5.78
CA GLU A 111 18.45 5.46 6.51
C GLU A 111 17.51 4.40 5.92
N ILE A 112 17.43 4.30 4.59
CA ILE A 112 16.65 3.24 3.91
C ILE A 112 17.18 1.86 4.33
N ALA A 113 18.48 1.65 4.28
CA ALA A 113 19.10 0.39 4.68
C ALA A 113 18.84 0.08 6.16
N GLY A 114 18.93 1.09 7.02
CA GLY A 114 18.63 0.98 8.45
C GLY A 114 17.17 0.58 8.70
N GLN A 115 16.21 1.22 8.04
CA GLN A 115 14.78 0.87 8.11
C GLN A 115 14.54 -0.59 7.68
N LEU A 116 15.08 -1.00 6.52
CA LEU A 116 14.92 -2.35 5.99
C LEU A 116 15.57 -3.42 6.88
N ALA A 117 16.71 -3.11 7.49
CA ALA A 117 17.37 -4.00 8.43
C ALA A 117 16.61 -4.13 9.75
N ASP A 118 16.10 -3.02 10.30
CA ASP A 118 15.35 -2.98 11.55
C ASP A 118 14.03 -3.77 11.49
N CYS A 119 13.31 -3.70 10.35
CA CYS A 119 12.09 -4.50 10.15
C CYS A 119 12.35 -5.91 9.60
N GLY A 120 13.59 -6.29 9.34
CA GLY A 120 13.95 -7.59 8.80
C GLY A 120 13.47 -7.85 7.36
N ALA A 121 13.23 -6.79 6.58
CA ALA A 121 12.76 -6.93 5.22
C ALA A 121 13.77 -7.69 4.34
N ARG A 122 13.29 -8.70 3.62
CA ARG A 122 14.10 -9.50 2.69
C ARG A 122 13.79 -9.20 1.23
N MET A 123 12.76 -8.41 0.97
CA MET A 123 12.34 -7.98 -0.35
C MET A 123 12.03 -6.49 -0.34
N LEU A 124 12.38 -5.81 -1.44
CA LEU A 124 12.09 -4.40 -1.68
C LEU A 124 11.46 -4.26 -3.06
N ILE A 125 10.29 -3.61 -3.11
CA ILE A 125 9.63 -3.26 -4.37
C ILE A 125 9.94 -1.80 -4.66
N THR A 126 10.37 -1.51 -5.88
CA THR A 126 10.79 -0.17 -6.31
C THR A 126 10.24 0.17 -7.71
N SER A 127 10.55 1.36 -8.18
CA SER A 127 10.31 1.82 -9.55
C SER A 127 11.61 2.41 -10.15
N PRO A 128 11.73 2.54 -11.48
CA PRO A 128 12.98 2.93 -12.12
C PRO A 128 13.66 4.18 -11.55
N PRO A 129 12.94 5.28 -11.21
CA PRO A 129 13.57 6.47 -10.63
C PRO A 129 14.30 6.21 -9.31
N ASN A 130 13.80 5.26 -8.52
CA ASN A 130 14.32 4.93 -7.19
C ASN A 130 15.27 3.72 -7.19
N ALA A 131 15.42 3.02 -8.33
CA ALA A 131 16.08 1.72 -8.40
C ALA A 131 17.55 1.74 -7.94
N ALA A 132 18.31 2.77 -8.31
CA ALA A 132 19.70 2.88 -7.92
C ALA A 132 19.88 2.99 -6.40
N ALA A 133 19.05 3.81 -5.74
CA ALA A 133 19.06 3.95 -4.28
C ALA A 133 18.53 2.67 -3.59
N ALA A 134 17.50 2.03 -4.16
CA ALA A 134 16.96 0.77 -3.67
C ALA A 134 18.00 -0.35 -3.66
N LEU A 135 18.75 -0.53 -4.74
CA LEU A 135 19.83 -1.52 -4.86
C LEU A 135 20.96 -1.22 -3.87
N ALA A 136 21.40 0.05 -3.79
CA ALA A 136 22.45 0.44 -2.86
C ALA A 136 22.04 0.26 -1.37
N ALA A 137 20.76 0.41 -1.05
CA ALA A 137 20.23 0.13 0.29
C ALA A 137 20.10 -1.38 0.53
N ALA A 138 19.69 -2.15 -0.48
CA ALA A 138 19.63 -3.61 -0.42
C ALA A 138 20.99 -4.23 -0.09
N ASP A 139 22.06 -3.77 -0.72
CA ASP A 139 23.45 -4.24 -0.46
C ASP A 139 23.90 -4.00 0.99
N ARG A 140 23.25 -3.10 1.72
CA ARG A 140 23.56 -2.71 3.11
C ARG A 140 22.56 -3.21 4.12
N SER A 141 21.61 -4.08 3.70
CA SER A 141 20.52 -4.59 4.54
C SER A 141 20.35 -6.10 4.38
N TRP A 142 19.25 -6.64 4.89
CA TRP A 142 18.89 -8.05 4.73
C TRP A 142 18.11 -8.36 3.44
N VAL A 143 17.88 -7.37 2.59
CA VAL A 143 17.15 -7.52 1.32
C VAL A 143 17.90 -8.47 0.40
N ARG A 144 17.19 -9.46 -0.12
CA ARG A 144 17.72 -10.49 -1.05
C ARG A 144 17.15 -10.34 -2.46
N GLN A 145 16.02 -9.67 -2.58
CA GLN A 145 15.34 -9.48 -3.86
C GLN A 145 14.87 -8.03 -3.97
N VAL A 146 15.25 -7.38 -5.07
CA VAL A 146 14.71 -6.08 -5.46
C VAL A 146 13.85 -6.29 -6.70
N ILE A 147 12.58 -5.85 -6.63
CA ILE A 147 11.61 -5.97 -7.72
C ILE A 147 11.27 -4.57 -8.21
N SER A 148 11.27 -4.32 -9.52
CA SER A 148 10.99 -3.00 -10.10
C SER A 148 9.77 -3.01 -11.01
N PHE A 149 8.92 -1.97 -10.91
CA PHE A 149 7.77 -1.76 -11.80
C PHE A 149 8.14 -1.41 -13.25
N GLY A 150 9.39 -1.27 -13.57
CA GLY A 150 9.90 -1.05 -14.90
C GLY A 150 11.27 -1.65 -15.03
N GLU A 151 11.91 -1.44 -16.17
CA GLU A 151 13.26 -1.90 -16.39
C GLU A 151 14.24 -1.14 -15.47
N ALA A 152 14.99 -1.89 -14.69
CA ALA A 152 16.03 -1.38 -13.82
C ALA A 152 17.14 -2.44 -13.71
N PRO A 153 18.36 -2.14 -14.21
CA PRO A 153 19.49 -3.07 -14.13
C PRO A 153 19.74 -3.51 -12.68
N GLY A 154 19.83 -4.82 -12.46
CA GLY A 154 20.03 -5.40 -11.13
C GLY A 154 18.74 -5.70 -10.35
N ALA A 155 17.58 -5.24 -10.80
CA ALA A 155 16.27 -5.57 -10.21
C ALA A 155 15.50 -6.57 -11.08
N THR A 156 14.63 -7.34 -10.45
CA THR A 156 13.71 -8.25 -11.14
C THR A 156 12.46 -7.48 -11.62
N PRO A 157 11.99 -7.62 -12.86
CA PRO A 157 10.79 -6.96 -13.31
C PRO A 157 9.54 -7.40 -12.52
N PHE A 158 8.69 -6.45 -12.11
CA PHE A 158 7.42 -6.73 -11.42
C PHE A 158 6.49 -7.63 -12.27
N THR A 159 6.52 -7.48 -13.58
CA THR A 159 5.74 -8.31 -14.51
C THR A 159 6.05 -9.80 -14.39
N SER A 160 7.24 -10.17 -13.90
CA SER A 160 7.59 -11.58 -13.65
C SER A 160 6.79 -12.22 -12.53
N LEU A 161 6.11 -11.44 -11.69
CA LEU A 161 5.19 -11.95 -10.67
C LEU A 161 3.86 -12.42 -11.29
N LEU A 162 3.45 -11.81 -12.39
CA LEU A 162 2.11 -11.94 -12.95
C LEU A 162 1.90 -13.27 -13.71
N GLY A 163 2.97 -13.98 -14.03
CA GLY A 163 2.93 -15.26 -14.75
C GLY A 163 2.79 -16.52 -13.86
N LEU A 164 2.77 -16.35 -12.54
CA LEU A 164 2.91 -17.46 -11.58
C LEU A 164 1.56 -17.95 -10.99
N GLY A 165 0.44 -17.64 -11.66
CA GLY A 165 -0.90 -17.99 -11.21
C GLY A 165 -1.62 -16.82 -10.56
N SER A 166 -2.71 -17.11 -9.85
CA SER A 166 -3.44 -16.14 -9.02
C SER A 166 -3.85 -16.79 -7.70
N MET A 167 -4.07 -15.98 -6.68
CA MET A 167 -4.52 -16.45 -5.37
C MET A 167 -5.55 -15.51 -4.76
N HIS A 168 -6.44 -16.05 -3.95
CA HIS A 168 -7.22 -15.24 -3.03
C HIS A 168 -6.30 -14.66 -1.94
N PRO A 169 -6.63 -13.50 -1.36
CA PRO A 169 -5.86 -12.94 -0.26
C PRO A 169 -5.70 -13.97 0.86
N THR A 170 -4.48 -14.05 1.38
CA THR A 170 -4.17 -14.92 2.52
C THR A 170 -4.99 -14.47 3.73
N PRO A 171 -5.69 -15.37 4.41
CA PRO A 171 -6.38 -15.04 5.65
C PRO A 171 -5.38 -14.54 6.72
N VAL A 172 -5.69 -13.40 7.32
CA VAL A 172 -4.91 -12.79 8.40
C VAL A 172 -5.82 -12.42 9.56
N ARG A 173 -5.26 -12.26 10.76
CA ARG A 173 -6.03 -11.84 11.93
C ARG A 173 -6.16 -10.31 11.97
N ALA A 174 -7.26 -9.81 12.52
CA ALA A 174 -7.52 -8.38 12.63
C ALA A 174 -6.41 -7.58 13.34
N HIS A 175 -5.76 -8.20 14.33
CA HIS A 175 -4.67 -7.58 15.09
C HIS A 175 -3.27 -7.77 14.48
N GLU A 176 -3.16 -8.44 13.33
CA GLU A 176 -1.88 -8.50 12.59
C GLU A 176 -1.65 -7.18 11.85
N LEU A 177 -0.37 -6.88 11.60
CA LEU A 177 0.01 -5.64 10.93
C LEU A 177 -0.50 -5.61 9.48
N ALA A 178 -1.13 -4.51 9.10
CA ALA A 178 -1.54 -4.19 7.73
C ALA A 178 -0.56 -3.23 7.04
N LEU A 179 0.19 -2.45 7.83
CA LEU A 179 1.16 -1.47 7.36
C LEU A 179 2.20 -1.24 8.46
N LEU A 180 3.46 -1.07 8.08
CA LEU A 180 4.55 -0.73 8.99
C LEU A 180 5.25 0.57 8.57
N PRO A 181 4.65 1.75 8.81
CA PRO A 181 5.31 3.02 8.61
C PRO A 181 6.48 3.22 9.56
N TYR A 182 7.41 4.07 9.15
CA TYR A 182 8.50 4.57 10.01
C TYR A 182 8.35 6.07 10.20
N VAL A 183 8.31 6.50 11.44
CA VAL A 183 8.19 7.91 11.80
C VAL A 183 9.52 8.42 12.37
N ARG A 184 9.82 9.69 12.10
CA ARG A 184 10.99 10.35 12.68
C ARG A 184 10.69 10.73 14.12
N ARG A 185 11.50 10.24 15.05
CA ARG A 185 11.39 10.55 16.47
C ARG A 185 12.05 11.90 16.80
N ALA A 186 11.82 12.40 18.00
CA ALA A 186 12.39 13.66 18.47
C ALA A 186 13.93 13.67 18.49
N ASP A 187 14.57 12.52 18.64
CA ASP A 187 16.04 12.36 18.58
C ASP A 187 16.58 12.23 17.14
N GLY A 188 15.71 12.35 16.14
CA GLY A 188 16.06 12.23 14.72
C GLY A 188 16.12 10.80 14.21
N SER A 189 16.02 9.77 15.05
CA SER A 189 15.99 8.37 14.61
C SER A 189 14.66 8.02 13.95
N LEU A 190 14.68 6.98 13.11
CA LEU A 190 13.46 6.38 12.58
C LEU A 190 12.95 5.28 13.53
N GLY A 191 11.64 5.21 13.71
CA GLY A 191 11.03 4.20 14.55
C GLY A 191 9.74 3.64 13.94
N GLN A 192 9.49 2.38 14.22
CA GLN A 192 8.30 1.68 13.77
C GLN A 192 7.02 2.29 14.35
N ALA A 193 5.99 2.44 13.50
CA ALA A 193 4.66 2.92 13.86
C ALA A 193 3.58 2.01 13.23
N GLY A 194 3.65 0.71 13.55
CA GLY A 194 2.82 -0.32 12.96
C GLY A 194 1.32 -0.05 13.12
N ILE A 195 0.56 -0.39 12.09
CA ILE A 195 -0.89 -0.27 12.03
C ILE A 195 -1.46 -1.65 11.75
N THR A 196 -2.39 -2.12 12.59
CA THR A 196 -3.07 -3.40 12.39
C THR A 196 -4.17 -3.29 11.33
N HIS A 197 -4.66 -4.44 10.84
CA HIS A 197 -5.81 -4.48 9.93
C HIS A 197 -7.06 -3.86 10.57
N LEU A 198 -7.26 -4.05 11.88
CA LEU A 198 -8.35 -3.44 12.63
C LEU A 198 -8.21 -1.92 12.69
N ASP A 199 -7.03 -1.41 13.09
CA ASP A 199 -6.78 0.03 13.16
C ASP A 199 -6.95 0.71 11.80
N LEU A 200 -6.48 0.06 10.72
CA LEU A 200 -6.64 0.58 9.36
C LEU A 200 -8.12 0.63 8.96
N ALA A 201 -8.89 -0.43 9.24
CA ALA A 201 -10.31 -0.47 8.95
C ALA A 201 -11.09 0.63 9.69
N ASP A 202 -10.80 0.83 10.98
CA ASP A 202 -11.41 1.88 11.81
C ASP A 202 -11.08 3.29 11.29
N ARG A 203 -9.84 3.51 10.85
CA ARG A 203 -9.42 4.80 10.26
C ARG A 203 -10.13 5.08 8.95
N LEU A 204 -10.22 4.09 8.06
CA LEU A 204 -10.97 4.21 6.80
C LEU A 204 -12.45 4.49 7.03
N GLY A 205 -13.04 3.93 8.11
CA GLY A 205 -14.40 4.25 8.55
C GLY A 205 -14.57 5.73 8.92
N ARG A 206 -13.63 6.30 9.66
CA ARG A 206 -13.64 7.74 10.03
C ARG A 206 -13.42 8.65 8.83
N LEU A 207 -12.45 8.34 7.98
CA LEU A 207 -12.19 9.10 6.73
C LEU A 207 -13.43 9.16 5.83
N GLY A 208 -14.30 8.15 5.89
CA GLY A 208 -15.56 8.13 5.14
C GLY A 208 -16.48 9.32 5.42
N VAL A 209 -16.39 9.89 6.63
CA VAL A 209 -17.16 11.07 7.05
C VAL A 209 -16.40 12.36 6.72
N GLU A 210 -15.08 12.36 6.89
CA GLU A 210 -14.23 13.57 6.81
C GLU A 210 -13.83 13.92 5.38
N ALA A 211 -13.33 12.94 4.61
CA ALA A 211 -12.81 13.19 3.27
C ALA A 211 -13.91 13.40 2.22
N GLY A 212 -15.13 12.91 2.47
CA GLY A 212 -16.28 13.07 1.56
C GLY A 212 -16.04 12.51 0.15
N ILE A 213 -15.12 11.56 -0.02
CA ILE A 213 -14.82 10.92 -1.32
C ILE A 213 -15.95 9.94 -1.67
N THR A 214 -16.38 9.99 -2.92
CA THR A 214 -17.44 9.16 -3.50
C THR A 214 -16.97 8.43 -4.75
N GLU A 215 -17.76 7.53 -5.27
CA GLU A 215 -17.50 6.81 -6.53
C GLU A 215 -17.40 7.71 -7.77
N ARG A 216 -17.90 8.95 -7.68
CA ARG A 216 -17.89 9.91 -8.76
C ARG A 216 -16.62 10.76 -8.76
N ASP A 217 -15.82 10.65 -7.73
CA ASP A 217 -14.62 11.45 -7.59
C ASP A 217 -13.49 10.90 -8.47
N VAL A 218 -12.75 11.84 -9.05
CA VAL A 218 -11.48 11.62 -9.72
C VAL A 218 -10.39 12.15 -8.78
N VAL A 219 -9.65 11.25 -8.17
CA VAL A 219 -8.65 11.57 -7.15
C VAL A 219 -7.27 11.60 -7.80
N LEU A 220 -6.68 12.79 -7.90
CA LEU A 220 -5.31 12.96 -8.36
C LEU A 220 -4.38 12.60 -7.19
N ALA A 221 -3.48 11.68 -7.41
CA ALA A 221 -2.54 11.24 -6.39
C ALA A 221 -1.11 11.57 -6.79
N ALA A 222 -0.50 12.54 -6.09
CA ALA A 222 0.93 12.82 -6.18
C ALA A 222 1.75 11.62 -5.69
N PRO A 223 3.08 11.57 -5.94
CA PRO A 223 3.92 10.51 -5.42
C PRO A 223 3.78 10.33 -3.89
N PRO A 224 3.97 9.10 -3.38
CA PRO A 224 3.90 8.85 -1.94
C PRO A 224 4.83 9.77 -1.15
N ALA A 225 4.32 10.35 -0.08
CA ALA A 225 5.05 11.29 0.76
C ALA A 225 4.89 10.98 2.26
N GLY A 226 5.71 11.61 3.08
CA GLY A 226 5.71 11.41 4.53
C GLY A 226 6.11 9.98 4.92
N ASP A 227 5.56 9.49 6.01
CA ASP A 227 5.76 8.12 6.49
C ASP A 227 4.93 7.06 5.73
N GLY A 228 4.12 7.49 4.77
CA GLY A 228 3.24 6.66 3.95
C GLY A 228 1.93 6.25 4.62
N ARG A 229 1.70 6.60 5.89
CA ARG A 229 0.50 6.21 6.63
C ARG A 229 -0.75 6.94 6.11
N ALA A 230 -0.77 8.26 6.21
CA ALA A 230 -1.90 9.07 5.75
C ALA A 230 -2.15 8.88 4.25
N TYR A 231 -1.07 8.74 3.48
CA TYR A 231 -1.14 8.43 2.06
C TYR A 231 -1.87 7.11 1.79
N THR A 232 -1.48 6.04 2.49
CA THR A 232 -2.14 4.73 2.38
C THR A 232 -3.62 4.82 2.75
N GLU A 233 -3.93 5.48 3.86
CA GLU A 233 -5.30 5.64 4.34
C GLU A 233 -6.20 6.34 3.31
N LEU A 234 -5.73 7.44 2.71
CA LEU A 234 -6.48 8.19 1.69
C LEU A 234 -6.64 7.43 0.38
N ILE A 235 -5.59 6.77 -0.09
CA ILE A 235 -5.63 5.94 -1.30
C ILE A 235 -6.57 4.75 -1.12
N ASP A 236 -6.41 4.00 -0.03
CA ASP A 236 -7.27 2.85 0.27
C ASP A 236 -8.73 3.29 0.39
N HIS A 237 -8.98 4.45 1.04
CA HIS A 237 -10.32 5.02 1.12
C HIS A 237 -10.91 5.33 -0.26
N ALA A 238 -10.17 6.03 -1.12
CA ALA A 238 -10.62 6.36 -2.47
C ALA A 238 -11.00 5.11 -3.27
N LEU A 239 -10.15 4.08 -3.25
CA LEU A 239 -10.40 2.82 -3.95
C LEU A 239 -11.60 2.06 -3.40
N LEU A 240 -11.76 2.00 -2.06
CA LEU A 240 -12.93 1.36 -1.45
C LEU A 240 -14.25 2.09 -1.75
N ARG A 241 -14.20 3.40 -1.98
CA ARG A 241 -15.38 4.17 -2.45
C ARG A 241 -15.67 3.96 -3.93
N GLY A 242 -14.74 3.35 -4.69
CA GLY A 242 -14.88 3.12 -6.12
C GLY A 242 -14.52 4.32 -6.98
N SER A 243 -13.76 5.27 -6.44
CA SER A 243 -13.25 6.43 -7.17
C SER A 243 -12.19 6.03 -8.19
N MET A 244 -11.98 6.83 -9.22
CA MET A 244 -10.82 6.73 -10.09
C MET A 244 -9.63 7.43 -9.43
N VAL A 245 -8.49 6.75 -9.33
CA VAL A 245 -7.22 7.33 -8.87
C VAL A 245 -6.32 7.56 -10.08
N VAL A 246 -5.89 8.82 -10.26
CA VAL A 246 -4.96 9.22 -11.33
C VAL A 246 -3.60 9.47 -10.71
N ALA A 247 -2.62 8.66 -11.06
CA ALA A 247 -1.23 8.86 -10.63
C ALA A 247 -0.61 10.00 -11.43
N VAL A 248 -0.18 11.05 -10.73
CA VAL A 248 0.38 12.28 -11.32
C VAL A 248 1.69 12.63 -10.68
N GLN A 249 2.56 13.35 -11.39
CA GLN A 249 3.72 13.98 -10.77
C GLN A 249 3.30 15.28 -10.08
N ALA A 250 4.02 15.66 -9.01
CA ALA A 250 3.65 16.86 -8.24
C ALA A 250 3.54 18.14 -9.08
N GLY A 251 4.42 18.30 -10.08
CA GLY A 251 4.39 19.44 -10.99
C GLY A 251 3.31 19.40 -12.06
N GLU A 252 2.60 18.28 -12.23
CA GLU A 252 1.59 18.07 -13.28
C GLU A 252 0.16 18.16 -12.75
N LEU A 253 -0.01 18.38 -11.44
CA LEU A 253 -1.32 18.34 -10.77
C LEU A 253 -2.36 19.28 -11.40
N ALA A 254 -1.98 20.52 -11.75
CA ALA A 254 -2.89 21.51 -12.32
C ALA A 254 -3.35 21.10 -13.73
N GLU A 255 -2.43 20.62 -14.57
CA GLU A 255 -2.75 20.11 -15.90
C GLU A 255 -3.63 18.86 -15.83
N ALA A 256 -3.24 17.90 -14.98
CA ALA A 256 -3.99 16.67 -14.77
C ALA A 256 -5.40 16.94 -14.22
N ALA A 257 -5.56 17.93 -13.35
CA ALA A 257 -6.87 18.35 -12.86
C ALA A 257 -7.80 18.79 -14.00
N SER A 258 -7.28 19.54 -14.94
CA SER A 258 -8.05 19.97 -16.11
C SER A 258 -8.33 18.82 -17.09
N VAL A 259 -7.30 18.03 -17.42
CA VAL A 259 -7.39 16.92 -18.39
C VAL A 259 -8.33 15.82 -17.93
N HIS A 260 -8.24 15.44 -16.66
CA HIS A 260 -9.00 14.32 -16.08
C HIS A 260 -10.23 14.76 -15.31
N GLN A 261 -10.56 16.06 -15.30
CA GLN A 261 -11.65 16.62 -14.51
C GLN A 261 -11.54 16.22 -13.03
N GLY A 262 -10.35 16.40 -12.47
CA GLY A 262 -10.05 16.06 -11.08
C GLY A 262 -11.01 16.75 -10.11
N THR A 263 -11.46 16.02 -9.08
CA THR A 263 -12.37 16.54 -8.03
C THR A 263 -11.71 16.62 -6.67
N ALA A 264 -10.68 15.81 -6.45
CA ALA A 264 -9.87 15.81 -5.26
C ALA A 264 -8.39 15.53 -5.59
N ALA A 265 -7.48 15.97 -4.73
CA ALA A 265 -6.05 15.66 -4.87
C ALA A 265 -5.44 15.28 -3.52
N ILE A 266 -4.67 14.19 -3.52
CA ILE A 266 -3.84 13.74 -2.39
C ILE A 266 -2.45 14.31 -2.61
N VAL A 267 -2.04 15.24 -1.73
CA VAL A 267 -0.80 16.01 -1.87
C VAL A 267 -0.04 16.11 -0.55
N PRO A 268 1.29 16.22 -0.60
CA PRO A 268 2.08 16.55 0.58
C PRO A 268 1.71 17.93 1.14
N PHE A 269 1.94 18.11 2.44
CA PHE A 269 1.79 19.43 3.09
C PHE A 269 2.63 20.50 2.38
N GLY A 270 2.08 21.69 2.24
CA GLY A 270 2.75 22.84 1.61
C GLY A 270 2.63 22.88 0.07
N VAL A 271 1.93 21.94 -0.56
CA VAL A 271 1.63 22.03 -1.99
C VAL A 271 0.37 22.88 -2.18
N GLU A 272 0.54 24.01 -2.84
CA GLU A 272 -0.55 24.89 -3.28
C GLU A 272 -0.88 24.60 -4.76
N ILE A 273 -2.15 24.44 -5.08
CA ILE A 273 -2.61 24.19 -6.45
C ILE A 273 -3.70 25.21 -6.78
N GLU A 274 -3.40 26.07 -7.75
CA GLU A 274 -4.41 26.96 -8.31
C GLU A 274 -5.04 26.30 -9.55
N VAL A 275 -6.27 25.84 -9.41
CA VAL A 275 -7.07 25.26 -10.51
C VAL A 275 -8.50 25.75 -10.46
N SER A 276 -9.16 25.78 -11.62
CA SER A 276 -10.58 26.12 -11.75
C SER A 276 -11.32 25.00 -12.48
N PRO A 277 -12.36 24.40 -11.89
CA PRO A 277 -12.86 24.63 -10.52
C PRO A 277 -11.88 24.19 -9.44
N PRO A 278 -12.00 24.69 -8.20
CA PRO A 278 -11.07 24.35 -7.12
C PRO A 278 -11.18 22.86 -6.75
N LEU A 279 -10.01 22.22 -6.60
CA LEU A 279 -9.90 20.86 -6.12
C LEU A 279 -10.07 20.80 -4.59
N ARG A 280 -10.66 19.73 -4.10
CA ARG A 280 -10.62 19.38 -2.69
C ARG A 280 -9.25 18.79 -2.37
N LEU A 281 -8.43 19.54 -1.61
CA LEU A 281 -7.10 19.09 -1.23
C LEU A 281 -7.18 18.17 -0.01
N LEU A 282 -6.62 16.97 -0.13
CA LEU A 282 -6.43 16.00 0.93
C LEU A 282 -4.93 16.02 1.27
N VAL A 283 -4.60 16.80 2.31
CA VAL A 283 -3.21 17.09 2.67
C VAL A 283 -2.66 15.98 3.55
N ILE A 284 -1.46 15.53 3.24
CA ILE A 284 -0.70 14.57 4.03
C ILE A 284 0.33 15.35 4.86
N ASP A 285 0.23 15.27 6.16
CA ASP A 285 1.27 15.75 7.06
C ASP A 285 2.51 14.87 6.93
N GLY A 286 3.69 15.52 6.82
CA GLY A 286 4.98 14.87 6.61
C GLY A 286 5.59 14.28 7.88
#